data_b3687696f6417e66c11e9b1c18c46aeb
#
_entry.id   b3687696f6417e66c11e9b1c18c46aeb
#
_cell.length_a   1.000
_cell.length_b   1.000
_cell.length_c   1.000
_cell.angle_alpha   90.00
_cell.angle_beta   90.00
_cell.angle_gamma   90.00
#
_symmetry.space_group_name_H-M   'P 1'
#
loop_
_entity.id
_entity.type
_entity.pdbx_description
1 polymer ?
#
loop_
_entity_poly.entity_id
_entity_poly.type
_entity_poly.pdbx_seq_one_letter_code
_entity_poly.pdbx_strand_id
1 'polypeptide(L)'
;MAFTLRVYGLLVHEGCVLVSDELIKGQRITKFPGGGLEYGEGLKECLVREIREEIGVEALEVEHFYTTDFFQQSAFHSTPMQVVSVYYTFRVADPMAIPVVQVPFTGITGPGDQEVFRWLRLAGGREEALSLPIDRVVWGMLRGA
;
A
#
# COMPACT_ATOMS: atom_id res chain seq x y z
N MET A 1 -19.66 5.28 -16.26
CA MET A 1 -18.23 4.99 -16.42
C MET A 1 -17.44 5.79 -15.39
N ALA A 2 -16.65 5.12 -14.58
CA ALA A 2 -15.93 5.80 -13.50
C ALA A 2 -14.52 5.26 -13.35
N PHE A 3 -13.63 6.16 -12.93
CA PHE A 3 -12.24 5.82 -12.61
C PHE A 3 -11.98 6.15 -11.15
N THR A 4 -11.11 5.39 -10.51
CA THR A 4 -10.60 5.73 -9.18
C THR A 4 -9.08 5.80 -9.27
N LEU A 5 -8.50 6.86 -8.71
CA LEU A 5 -7.06 7.08 -8.65
C LEU A 5 -6.58 6.75 -7.24
N ARG A 6 -5.62 5.84 -7.15
CA ARG A 6 -5.06 5.38 -5.88
C ARG A 6 -3.57 5.64 -5.87
N VAL A 7 -3.03 5.98 -4.71
CA VAL A 7 -1.59 6.25 -4.54
C VAL A 7 -1.06 5.40 -3.40
N TYR A 8 0.01 4.66 -3.68
CA TYR A 8 0.60 3.72 -2.72
C TYR A 8 2.09 3.99 -2.53
N GLY A 9 2.59 3.66 -1.36
CA GLY A 9 3.97 3.89 -0.99
C GLY A 9 4.76 2.60 -0.77
N LEU A 10 6.00 2.63 -1.24
CA LEU A 10 6.93 1.52 -1.14
C LEU A 10 8.08 1.97 -0.22
N LEU A 11 8.04 1.53 1.03
CA LEU A 11 9.10 1.78 2.00
C LEU A 11 9.95 0.52 2.13
N VAL A 12 11.14 0.57 1.55
CA VAL A 12 12.07 -0.56 1.59
C VAL A 12 13.14 -0.28 2.64
N HIS A 13 13.35 -1.24 3.54
CA HIS A 13 14.35 -1.15 4.59
C HIS A 13 14.92 -2.53 4.88
N GLU A 14 16.25 -2.66 4.81
CA GLU A 14 16.97 -3.89 5.13
C GLU A 14 16.39 -5.15 4.45
N GLY A 15 16.13 -5.04 3.14
CA GLY A 15 15.61 -6.17 2.36
C GLY A 15 14.14 -6.48 2.55
N CYS A 16 13.41 -5.61 3.23
CA CYS A 16 11.98 -5.76 3.45
C CYS A 16 11.21 -4.56 2.92
N VAL A 17 9.94 -4.75 2.61
CA VAL A 17 9.02 -3.66 2.25
C VAL A 17 7.87 -3.62 3.25
N LEU A 18 7.45 -2.42 3.62
CA LEU A 18 6.34 -2.25 4.55
C LEU A 18 5.01 -2.55 3.85
N VAL A 19 4.22 -3.42 4.46
CA VAL A 19 2.86 -3.73 4.00
C VAL A 19 1.85 -3.49 5.11
N SER A 20 0.60 -3.33 4.71
CA SER A 20 -0.54 -3.16 5.59
C SER A 20 -1.40 -4.42 5.50
N ASP A 21 -1.75 -4.98 6.65
CA ASP A 21 -2.77 -6.02 6.75
C ASP A 21 -4.04 -5.33 7.24
N GLU A 22 -5.09 -5.37 6.44
CA GLU A 22 -6.32 -4.63 6.69
C GLU A 22 -7.54 -5.51 6.68
N LEU A 23 -8.48 -5.20 7.57
CA LEU A 23 -9.84 -5.71 7.48
C LEU A 23 -10.67 -4.61 6.81
N ILE A 24 -11.14 -4.86 5.59
CA ILE A 24 -11.93 -3.90 4.81
C ILE A 24 -13.24 -4.58 4.41
N LYS A 25 -14.37 -4.05 4.89
CA LYS A 25 -15.70 -4.59 4.58
C LYS A 25 -15.78 -6.11 4.80
N GLY A 26 -15.19 -6.58 5.90
CA GLY A 26 -15.20 -7.99 6.26
C GLY A 26 -14.16 -8.86 5.55
N GLN A 27 -13.33 -8.28 4.68
CA GLN A 27 -12.30 -9.02 3.94
C GLN A 27 -10.91 -8.70 4.48
N ARG A 28 -10.08 -9.73 4.61
CA ARG A 28 -8.68 -9.57 4.99
C ARG A 28 -7.85 -9.32 3.75
N ILE A 29 -7.15 -8.19 3.73
CA ILE A 29 -6.38 -7.74 2.57
C ILE A 29 -5.00 -7.32 3.04
N THR A 30 -3.95 -7.83 2.37
CA THR A 30 -2.59 -7.37 2.53
C THR A 30 -2.21 -6.54 1.30
N LYS A 31 -1.81 -5.30 1.53
CA LYS A 31 -1.50 -4.37 0.44
C LYS A 31 -0.41 -3.39 0.85
N PHE A 32 0.12 -2.64 -0.10
CA PHE A 32 1.00 -1.51 0.23
C PHE A 32 0.19 -0.37 0.87
N PRO A 33 0.80 0.39 1.78
CA PRO A 33 0.11 1.52 2.41
C PRO A 33 -0.19 2.62 1.39
N GLY A 34 -1.30 3.30 1.58
CA GLY A 34 -1.75 4.36 0.70
C GLY A 34 -3.26 4.42 0.62
N GLY A 35 -3.77 5.18 -0.33
CA GLY A 35 -5.22 5.35 -0.46
C GLY A 35 -5.63 6.16 -1.66
N GLY A 36 -6.87 6.64 -1.63
CA GLY A 36 -7.47 7.38 -2.73
C GLY A 36 -6.99 8.81 -2.82
N LEU A 37 -6.80 9.27 -4.06
CA LEU A 37 -6.48 10.67 -4.34
C LEU A 37 -7.71 11.53 -4.01
N GLU A 38 -7.49 12.63 -3.31
CA GLU A 38 -8.52 13.61 -3.01
C GLU A 38 -8.41 14.78 -3.99
N TYR A 39 -9.56 15.36 -4.32
CA TYR A 39 -9.58 16.53 -5.19
C TYR A 39 -8.82 17.69 -4.53
N GLY A 40 -7.95 18.32 -5.30
CA GLY A 40 -7.17 19.45 -4.83
C GLY A 40 -5.76 19.10 -4.36
N GLU A 41 -5.38 17.82 -4.34
CA GLU A 41 -4.02 17.44 -4.01
C GLU A 41 -3.30 16.79 -5.19
N GLY A 42 -1.98 16.97 -5.25
CA GLY A 42 -1.15 16.25 -6.22
C GLY A 42 -0.87 14.83 -5.75
N LEU A 43 -0.33 14.00 -6.64
CA LEU A 43 -0.08 12.57 -6.32
C LEU A 43 0.92 12.40 -5.17
N LYS A 44 2.00 13.17 -5.15
CA LYS A 44 2.98 13.09 -4.05
C LYS A 44 2.40 13.60 -2.74
N GLU A 45 1.60 14.65 -2.80
CA GLU A 45 0.91 15.18 -1.62
C GLU A 45 -0.05 14.14 -1.05
N CYS A 46 -0.74 13.40 -1.93
CA CYS A 46 -1.61 12.31 -1.53
C CYS A 46 -0.84 11.26 -0.74
N LEU A 47 0.32 10.83 -1.25
CA LEU A 47 1.13 9.85 -0.53
C LEU A 47 1.56 10.36 0.84
N VAL A 48 2.07 11.57 0.90
CA VAL A 48 2.51 12.18 2.17
C VAL A 48 1.36 12.22 3.18
N ARG A 49 0.17 12.62 2.74
CA ARG A 49 -1.03 12.67 3.58
C ARG A 49 -1.43 11.28 4.07
N GLU A 50 -1.52 10.30 3.16
CA GLU A 50 -1.93 8.94 3.52
C GLU A 50 -0.95 8.29 4.51
N ILE A 51 0.35 8.45 4.29
CA ILE A 51 1.36 7.90 5.21
C ILE A 51 1.26 8.57 6.58
N ARG A 52 1.03 9.86 6.62
CA ARG A 52 0.85 10.58 7.89
C ARG A 52 -0.40 10.11 8.63
N GLU A 53 -1.52 9.95 7.91
CA GLU A 53 -2.78 9.51 8.51
C GLU A 53 -2.72 8.07 9.02
N GLU A 54 -2.13 7.17 8.23
CA GLU A 54 -2.13 5.74 8.55
C GLU A 54 -1.02 5.34 9.52
N ILE A 55 0.17 5.90 9.35
CA ILE A 55 1.37 5.44 10.08
C ILE A 55 1.86 6.49 11.07
N GLY A 56 1.51 7.76 10.86
CA GLY A 56 1.92 8.83 11.74
C GLY A 56 3.36 9.31 11.53
N VAL A 57 3.94 9.01 10.38
CA VAL A 57 5.30 9.42 10.05
C VAL A 57 5.32 10.30 8.80
N GLU A 58 6.41 11.07 8.62
CA GLU A 58 6.59 11.91 7.46
C GLU A 58 7.29 11.14 6.34
N ALA A 59 6.66 11.08 5.17
CA ALA A 59 7.27 10.49 3.98
C ALA A 59 8.26 11.47 3.38
N LEU A 60 9.50 11.01 3.16
CA LEU A 60 10.61 11.80 2.64
C LEU A 60 11.07 11.21 1.30
N GLU A 61 11.71 12.04 0.46
CA GLU A 61 12.31 11.59 -0.81
C GLU A 61 11.34 10.76 -1.65
N VAL A 62 10.15 11.29 -1.86
CA VAL A 62 9.08 10.62 -2.60
C VAL A 62 9.41 10.62 -4.10
N GLU A 63 9.60 9.43 -4.69
CA GLU A 63 9.97 9.29 -6.09
C GLU A 63 9.07 8.29 -6.79
N HIS A 64 8.68 8.61 -8.03
CA HIS A 64 7.80 7.73 -8.82
C HIS A 64 8.47 6.39 -9.09
N PHE A 65 7.69 5.31 -8.95
CA PHE A 65 8.13 3.96 -9.23
C PHE A 65 7.34 3.30 -10.37
N TYR A 66 6.01 3.36 -10.32
CA TYR A 66 5.16 2.69 -11.30
C TYR A 66 3.78 3.31 -11.36
N THR A 67 3.21 3.37 -12.57
CA THR A 67 1.80 3.73 -12.78
C THR A 67 1.14 2.61 -13.56
N THR A 68 -0.04 2.17 -13.13
CA THR A 68 -0.81 1.13 -13.81
C THR A 68 -0.98 1.46 -15.29
N ASP A 69 -0.62 0.53 -16.16
CA ASP A 69 -0.74 0.67 -17.61
C ASP A 69 -1.62 -0.42 -18.25
N PHE A 70 -2.42 -1.09 -17.43
CA PHE A 70 -3.36 -2.11 -17.91
C PHE A 70 -4.70 -1.94 -17.20
N PHE A 71 -5.75 -2.55 -17.73
CA PHE A 71 -7.07 -2.48 -17.12
C PHE A 71 -7.16 -3.32 -15.85
N GLN A 72 -7.66 -2.72 -14.78
CA GLN A 72 -7.99 -3.43 -13.55
C GLN A 72 -9.27 -2.83 -12.96
N GLN A 73 -10.23 -3.71 -12.66
CA GLN A 73 -11.43 -3.29 -11.95
C GLN A 73 -11.13 -3.16 -10.46
N SER A 74 -11.67 -2.12 -9.82
CA SER A 74 -11.47 -1.91 -8.39
C SER A 74 -12.07 -3.04 -7.56
N ALA A 75 -11.32 -3.50 -6.55
CA ALA A 75 -11.77 -4.50 -5.59
C ALA A 75 -12.61 -3.90 -4.45
N PHE A 76 -12.60 -2.57 -4.28
CA PHE A 76 -13.19 -1.91 -3.12
C PHE A 76 -14.54 -1.23 -3.38
N HIS A 77 -15.00 -1.20 -4.62
CA HIS A 77 -16.22 -0.49 -4.99
C HIS A 77 -17.32 -1.46 -5.39
N SER A 78 -18.53 -1.18 -4.95
CA SER A 78 -19.72 -1.99 -5.30
C SER A 78 -20.16 -1.77 -6.74
N THR A 79 -19.92 -0.56 -7.28
CA THR A 79 -20.19 -0.26 -8.69
C THR A 79 -18.90 -0.42 -9.49
N PRO A 80 -18.98 -0.86 -10.77
CA PRO A 80 -17.77 -1.03 -11.58
C PRO A 80 -16.98 0.27 -11.72
N MET A 81 -15.70 0.21 -11.34
CA MET A 81 -14.75 1.31 -11.48
C MET A 81 -13.43 0.76 -11.98
N GLN A 82 -12.80 1.49 -12.90
CA GLN A 82 -11.44 1.18 -13.31
C GLN A 82 -10.47 1.86 -12.36
N VAL A 83 -9.53 1.09 -11.80
CA VAL A 83 -8.53 1.65 -10.92
C VAL A 83 -7.26 2.01 -11.70
N VAL A 84 -6.72 3.18 -11.43
CA VAL A 84 -5.37 3.58 -11.83
C VAL A 84 -4.60 3.82 -10.55
N SER A 85 -3.54 3.04 -10.35
CA SER A 85 -2.71 3.11 -9.14
C SER A 85 -1.34 3.65 -9.50
N VAL A 86 -0.86 4.57 -8.68
CA VAL A 86 0.46 5.19 -8.83
C VAL A 86 1.28 4.85 -7.60
N TYR A 87 2.46 4.30 -7.80
CA TYR A 87 3.35 3.85 -6.73
C TYR A 87 4.56 4.75 -6.64
N TYR A 88 4.89 5.15 -5.43
CA TYR A 88 6.07 5.94 -5.12
C TYR A 88 6.94 5.20 -4.12
N THR A 89 8.26 5.25 -4.29
CA THR A 89 9.17 4.91 -3.19
C THR A 89 9.27 6.11 -2.26
N PHE A 90 9.53 5.86 -1.00
CA PHE A 90 9.74 6.92 -0.03
C PHE A 90 10.65 6.44 1.10
N ARG A 91 11.13 7.38 1.89
CA ARG A 91 11.91 7.14 3.08
C ARG A 91 11.25 7.78 4.28
N VAL A 92 11.62 7.33 5.47
CA VAL A 92 11.23 7.94 6.74
C VAL A 92 12.48 8.11 7.60
N ALA A 93 12.42 9.03 8.57
CA ALA A 93 13.58 9.33 9.41
C ALA A 93 14.04 8.12 10.22
N ASP A 94 13.08 7.34 10.76
CA ASP A 94 13.39 6.17 11.58
C ASP A 94 12.41 5.02 11.25
N PRO A 95 12.77 4.14 10.29
CA PRO A 95 11.90 3.03 9.91
C PRO A 95 11.58 2.09 11.07
N MET A 96 12.50 1.92 12.01
CA MET A 96 12.31 0.99 13.13
C MET A 96 11.38 1.54 14.20
N ALA A 97 11.04 2.82 14.15
CA ALA A 97 10.07 3.42 15.06
C ALA A 97 8.62 3.14 14.66
N ILE A 98 8.38 2.63 13.44
CA ILE A 98 7.04 2.29 12.97
C ILE A 98 6.54 1.06 13.75
N PRO A 99 5.37 1.15 14.42
CA PRO A 99 4.81 -0.02 15.10
C PRO A 99 4.41 -1.09 14.10
N VAL A 100 4.94 -2.30 14.27
CA VAL A 100 4.66 -3.41 13.36
C VAL A 100 4.34 -4.68 14.14
N VAL A 101 3.67 -5.62 13.48
CA VAL A 101 3.42 -6.97 13.96
C VAL A 101 4.28 -7.96 13.16
N GLN A 102 4.51 -9.14 13.72
CA GLN A 102 5.31 -10.19 13.07
C GLN A 102 4.44 -11.18 12.31
N VAL A 103 3.26 -11.47 12.83
CA VAL A 103 2.33 -12.43 12.23
C VAL A 103 1.21 -11.65 11.55
N PRO A 104 0.85 -12.01 10.30
CA PRO A 104 -0.19 -11.31 9.57
C PRO A 104 -1.49 -11.19 10.37
N PHE A 105 -2.11 -10.02 10.30
CA PHE A 105 -3.41 -9.71 10.91
C PHE A 105 -3.46 -9.81 12.44
N THR A 106 -2.31 -9.79 13.11
CA THR A 106 -2.27 -9.80 14.58
C THR A 106 -3.04 -8.60 15.14
N GLY A 107 -3.98 -8.86 16.05
CA GLY A 107 -4.77 -7.82 16.70
C GLY A 107 -5.98 -7.37 15.92
N ILE A 108 -6.20 -7.87 14.71
CA ILE A 108 -7.38 -7.56 13.91
C ILE A 108 -8.50 -8.54 14.29
N THR A 109 -9.50 -8.02 15.01
CA THR A 109 -10.58 -8.86 15.54
C THR A 109 -11.97 -8.45 15.08
N GLY A 110 -12.07 -7.28 14.38
CA GLY A 110 -13.39 -6.77 14.00
C GLY A 110 -14.27 -6.42 15.21
N PRO A 111 -15.51 -5.95 15.03
CA PRO A 111 -16.01 -5.45 13.75
C PRO A 111 -15.39 -4.13 13.35
N GLY A 112 -15.69 -3.70 12.14
CA GLY A 112 -15.19 -2.43 11.60
C GLY A 112 -13.83 -2.58 10.92
N ASP A 113 -13.48 -1.57 10.15
CA ASP A 113 -12.23 -1.55 9.40
C ASP A 113 -11.06 -1.33 10.36
N GLN A 114 -10.02 -2.14 10.22
CA GLN A 114 -8.82 -2.12 11.07
C GLN A 114 -7.60 -2.38 10.22
N GLU A 115 -6.44 -1.90 10.66
CA GLU A 115 -5.18 -2.20 9.97
C GLU A 115 -4.02 -2.32 10.95
N VAL A 116 -3.05 -3.15 10.57
CA VAL A 116 -1.75 -3.27 11.22
C VAL A 116 -0.68 -3.33 10.14
N PHE A 117 0.56 -3.01 10.50
CA PHE A 117 1.68 -2.99 9.56
C PHE A 117 2.68 -4.06 9.90
N ARG A 118 3.39 -4.55 8.87
CA ARG A 118 4.50 -5.49 9.05
C ARG A 118 5.50 -5.36 7.91
N TRP A 119 6.70 -5.87 8.15
CA TRP A 119 7.74 -5.92 7.14
C TRP A 119 7.65 -7.24 6.38
N LEU A 120 7.57 -7.17 5.05
CA LEU A 120 7.52 -8.34 4.17
C LEU A 120 8.87 -8.48 3.48
N ARG A 121 9.51 -9.64 3.64
CA ARG A 121 10.82 -9.88 3.05
C ARG A 121 10.72 -9.99 1.53
N LEU A 122 11.61 -9.30 0.83
CA LEU A 122 11.67 -9.35 -0.63
C LEU A 122 12.31 -10.67 -1.10
N ALA A 123 13.41 -11.08 -0.48
CA ALA A 123 14.07 -12.34 -0.85
C ALA A 123 13.26 -13.53 -0.32
N GLY A 124 12.95 -14.48 -1.20
CA GLY A 124 12.19 -15.68 -0.84
C GLY A 124 10.71 -15.47 -0.61
N GLY A 125 10.24 -14.23 -0.70
CA GLY A 125 8.81 -13.94 -0.55
C GLY A 125 8.02 -14.33 -1.80
N ARG A 126 6.70 -14.44 -1.65
CA ARG A 126 5.79 -14.79 -2.75
C ARG A 126 4.81 -13.66 -3.02
N GLU A 127 4.47 -13.46 -4.28
CA GLU A 127 3.49 -12.43 -4.67
C GLU A 127 2.11 -12.66 -4.04
N GLU A 128 1.75 -13.90 -3.74
CA GLU A 128 0.47 -14.27 -3.11
C GLU A 128 0.34 -13.71 -1.70
N ALA A 129 1.44 -13.24 -1.10
CA ALA A 129 1.39 -12.51 0.16
C ALA A 129 0.60 -11.20 0.03
N LEU A 130 0.53 -10.65 -1.19
CA LEU A 130 -0.24 -9.45 -1.50
C LEU A 130 -1.58 -9.82 -2.14
N SER A 131 -2.63 -9.13 -1.72
CA SER A 131 -4.01 -9.46 -2.13
C SER A 131 -4.40 -8.84 -3.47
N LEU A 132 -3.84 -7.69 -3.81
CA LEU A 132 -4.28 -6.92 -4.98
C LEU A 132 -3.44 -7.24 -6.22
N PRO A 133 -4.08 -7.42 -7.39
CA PRO A 133 -3.34 -7.78 -8.62
C PRO A 133 -2.25 -6.79 -9.00
N ILE A 134 -2.51 -5.49 -8.89
CA ILE A 134 -1.51 -4.47 -9.24
C ILE A 134 -0.33 -4.51 -8.26
N ASP A 135 -0.61 -4.70 -6.96
CA ASP A 135 0.44 -4.84 -5.95
C ASP A 135 1.37 -6.01 -6.26
N ARG A 136 0.83 -7.11 -6.78
CA ARG A 136 1.64 -8.28 -7.17
C ARG A 136 2.60 -7.97 -8.32
N VAL A 137 2.16 -7.17 -9.28
CA VAL A 137 3.02 -6.71 -10.38
C VAL A 137 4.16 -5.86 -9.82
N VAL A 138 3.84 -4.91 -8.95
CA VAL A 138 4.83 -4.04 -8.31
C VAL A 138 5.79 -4.83 -7.43
N TRP A 139 5.30 -5.83 -6.71
CA TRP A 139 6.14 -6.74 -5.92
C TRP A 139 7.21 -7.40 -6.80
N GLY A 140 6.82 -7.90 -7.98
CA GLY A 140 7.75 -8.48 -8.93
C GLY A 140 8.81 -7.49 -9.39
N MET A 141 8.42 -6.24 -9.63
CA MET A 141 9.35 -5.17 -10.01
C MET A 141 10.33 -4.83 -8.90
N LEU A 142 9.86 -4.76 -7.65
CA LEU A 142 10.72 -4.51 -6.49
C LEU A 142 11.77 -5.61 -6.32
N ARG A 143 11.40 -6.86 -6.52
CA ARG A 143 12.31 -7.99 -6.38
C ARG A 143 13.36 -8.03 -7.46
N GLY A 144 13.06 -7.52 -8.64
CA GLY A 144 13.98 -7.45 -9.76
C GLY A 144 14.89 -6.22 -9.76
N ALA A 145 14.64 -5.29 -8.87
CA ALA A 145 15.38 -4.03 -8.83
C ALA A 145 16.72 -4.16 -8.11
#